data_7e54fe08c97df879338656d3bce119cc
#
_entry.id   7e54fe08c97df879338656d3bce119cc
#
_cell.length_a   1.000
_cell.length_b   1.000
_cell.length_c   1.000
_cell.angle_alpha   90.00
_cell.angle_beta   90.00
_cell.angle_gamma   90.00
#
_symmetry.space_group_name_H-M   'P 1'
#
loop_
_entity.id
_entity.type
_entity.pdbx_description
1 polymer ?
#
loop_
_entity_poly.entity_id
_entity_poly.type
_entity_poly.pdbx_seq_one_letter_code
_entity_poly.pdbx_strand_id
1 'polypeptide(L)'
;MVTTEAMGNDFTPVPVTAAIVTAGQNCWQIGNFYVTAQPTEPGLAVAGSLGIRSVICLRDATEAAKPPYPAFDPEEDTTLTGLGMSFVNIPFPHGIPQDQFDIRAGAVLAVLNQLPQPLLMHCSSADRGSALWAIHLMVNCDLTATEAIGYATQSGLAGFTSYVQNYTTPSD
;
A
#
# COMPACT_ATOMS: atom_id res chain seq x y z
N MET A 1 -1.59 2.23 -16.19
CA MET A 1 -2.92 1.71 -15.88
C MET A 1 -2.74 0.31 -15.32
N VAL A 2 -3.04 0.11 -14.02
CA VAL A 2 -3.17 -1.25 -13.48
C VAL A 2 -4.52 -1.74 -14.00
N THR A 3 -4.49 -2.37 -15.17
CA THR A 3 -5.72 -2.90 -15.76
C THR A 3 -6.02 -4.25 -15.15
N THR A 4 -7.29 -4.55 -14.97
CA THR A 4 -7.83 -5.87 -14.58
C THR A 4 -7.25 -6.99 -15.45
N GLU A 5 -6.90 -6.69 -16.71
CA GLU A 5 -6.28 -7.63 -17.65
C GLU A 5 -4.85 -8.07 -17.29
N ALA A 6 -4.08 -7.21 -16.58
CA ALA A 6 -2.71 -7.54 -16.18
C ALA A 6 -2.65 -8.49 -14.97
N MET A 7 -3.76 -8.66 -14.26
CA MET A 7 -3.84 -9.45 -13.01
C MET A 7 -4.66 -10.74 -13.19
N GLY A 8 -5.35 -10.91 -14.31
CA GLY A 8 -6.40 -11.93 -14.41
C GLY A 8 -7.50 -11.67 -13.36
N ASN A 9 -8.34 -12.64 -13.08
CA ASN A 9 -9.36 -12.54 -12.02
C ASN A 9 -8.85 -13.08 -10.66
N ASP A 10 -7.54 -13.25 -10.49
CA ASP A 10 -6.95 -13.74 -9.24
C ASP A 10 -6.25 -12.59 -8.51
N PHE A 11 -6.91 -12.12 -7.45
CA PHE A 11 -6.42 -11.07 -6.56
C PHE A 11 -5.80 -11.64 -5.27
N THR A 12 -5.46 -12.92 -5.26
CA THR A 12 -4.89 -13.59 -4.09
C THR A 12 -3.48 -13.07 -3.82
N PRO A 13 -3.21 -12.52 -2.62
CA PRO A 13 -1.87 -12.11 -2.24
C PRO A 13 -0.91 -13.31 -2.17
N VAL A 14 0.28 -13.15 -2.72
CA VAL A 14 1.37 -14.12 -2.65
C VAL A 14 2.46 -13.59 -1.71
N PRO A 15 2.93 -14.36 -0.73
CA PRO A 15 3.97 -13.90 0.17
C PRO A 15 5.29 -13.66 -0.57
N VAL A 16 5.94 -12.54 -0.28
CA VAL A 16 7.27 -12.20 -0.82
C VAL A 16 8.33 -12.64 0.18
N THR A 17 9.24 -13.50 -0.25
CA THR A 17 10.32 -14.02 0.59
C THR A 17 11.60 -13.18 0.56
N ALA A 18 11.69 -12.25 -0.40
CA ALA A 18 12.81 -11.31 -0.48
C ALA A 18 12.80 -10.36 0.74
N ALA A 19 13.97 -9.97 1.22
CA ALA A 19 14.14 -9.20 2.46
C ALA A 19 13.84 -7.69 2.26
N ILE A 20 12.60 -7.36 1.87
CA ILE A 20 12.14 -5.96 1.75
C ILE A 20 11.83 -5.39 3.14
N VAL A 21 11.19 -6.19 3.98
CA VAL A 21 10.79 -5.83 5.35
C VAL A 21 11.52 -6.69 6.37
N THR A 22 11.42 -6.35 7.64
CA THR A 22 11.92 -7.21 8.72
C THR A 22 11.24 -8.58 8.65
N ALA A 23 12.02 -9.64 8.89
CA ALA A 23 11.53 -11.01 8.85
C ALA A 23 10.30 -11.20 9.75
N GLY A 24 9.27 -11.87 9.22
CA GLY A 24 8.01 -12.12 9.90
C GLY A 24 6.98 -10.99 9.78
N GLN A 25 7.31 -9.87 9.16
CA GLN A 25 6.35 -8.81 8.86
C GLN A 25 5.67 -9.03 7.51
N ASN A 26 4.53 -8.35 7.30
CA ASN A 26 3.75 -8.45 6.08
C ASN A 26 4.51 -7.95 4.85
N CYS A 27 4.62 -8.79 3.84
CA CYS A 27 5.16 -8.45 2.53
C CYS A 27 4.49 -9.34 1.48
N TRP A 28 3.63 -8.76 0.67
CA TRP A 28 2.74 -9.48 -0.24
C TRP A 28 2.79 -8.88 -1.64
N GLN A 29 2.73 -9.75 -2.64
CA GLN A 29 2.62 -9.38 -4.06
C GLN A 29 1.25 -9.79 -4.60
N ILE A 30 0.62 -8.87 -5.33
CA ILE A 30 -0.61 -9.10 -6.06
C ILE A 30 -0.40 -8.55 -7.48
N GLY A 31 -0.05 -9.42 -8.43
CA GLY A 31 0.32 -8.98 -9.78
C GLY A 31 1.51 -8.01 -9.76
N ASN A 32 1.34 -6.82 -10.33
CA ASN A 32 2.34 -5.75 -10.34
C ASN A 32 2.30 -4.86 -9.10
N PHE A 33 1.59 -5.27 -8.08
CA PHE A 33 1.36 -4.52 -6.86
C PHE A 33 2.01 -5.23 -5.67
N TYR A 34 2.63 -4.46 -4.78
CA TYR A 34 3.19 -4.94 -3.53
C TYR A 34 2.55 -4.18 -2.38
N VAL A 35 2.08 -4.89 -1.37
CA VAL A 35 1.56 -4.33 -0.11
C VAL A 35 2.43 -4.84 1.01
N THR A 36 3.07 -3.92 1.75
CA THR A 36 4.08 -4.31 2.74
C THR A 36 3.95 -3.53 4.04
N ALA A 37 4.55 -4.08 5.11
CA ALA A 37 4.96 -3.31 6.27
C ALA A 37 6.05 -2.30 5.87
N GLN A 38 6.55 -1.50 6.83
CA GLN A 38 7.63 -0.55 6.58
C GLN A 38 8.85 -1.29 6.00
N PRO A 39 9.32 -0.95 4.79
CA PRO A 39 10.58 -1.49 4.28
C PRO A 39 11.76 -1.07 5.16
N THR A 40 12.76 -1.94 5.25
CA THR A 40 14.05 -1.56 5.83
C THR A 40 14.86 -0.75 4.81
N GLU A 41 15.83 0.02 5.25
CA GLU A 41 16.72 0.75 4.33
C GLU A 41 17.40 -0.22 3.31
N PRO A 42 18.02 -1.35 3.72
CA PRO A 42 18.49 -2.34 2.75
C PRO A 42 17.36 -2.96 1.92
N GLY A 43 16.15 -3.07 2.48
CA GLY A 43 14.96 -3.61 1.82
C GLY A 43 14.50 -2.76 0.64
N LEU A 44 14.72 -1.45 0.67
CA LEU A 44 14.43 -0.57 -0.46
C LEU A 44 15.30 -0.92 -1.68
N ALA A 45 16.59 -1.23 -1.47
CA ALA A 45 17.46 -1.70 -2.55
C ALA A 45 17.03 -3.08 -3.08
N VAL A 46 16.58 -3.97 -2.20
CA VAL A 46 15.99 -5.27 -2.59
C VAL A 46 14.75 -5.06 -3.44
N ALA A 47 13.86 -4.14 -3.05
CA ALA A 47 12.68 -3.79 -3.84
C ALA A 47 13.05 -3.33 -5.25
N GLY A 48 14.06 -2.46 -5.38
CA GLY A 48 14.58 -2.03 -6.68
C GLY A 48 15.11 -3.20 -7.51
N SER A 49 15.82 -4.16 -6.90
CA SER A 49 16.34 -5.35 -7.58
C SER A 49 15.23 -6.30 -8.08
N LEU A 50 14.06 -6.26 -7.47
CA LEU A 50 12.86 -6.98 -7.94
C LEU A 50 12.12 -6.25 -9.08
N GLY A 51 12.63 -5.10 -9.51
CA GLY A 51 12.06 -4.31 -10.58
C GLY A 51 10.97 -3.35 -10.12
N ILE A 52 10.73 -3.17 -8.83
CA ILE A 52 9.80 -2.16 -8.30
C ILE A 52 10.29 -0.77 -8.72
N ARG A 53 9.39 0.04 -9.26
CA ARG A 53 9.73 1.35 -9.86
C ARG A 53 9.14 2.52 -9.08
N SER A 54 8.16 2.27 -8.24
CA SER A 54 7.50 3.32 -7.46
C SER A 54 7.13 2.84 -6.07
N VAL A 55 7.17 3.75 -5.10
CA VAL A 55 6.76 3.49 -3.72
C VAL A 55 5.77 4.55 -3.27
N ILE A 56 4.66 4.12 -2.66
CA ILE A 56 3.72 4.99 -1.95
C ILE A 56 3.82 4.70 -0.47
N CYS A 57 4.17 5.71 0.32
CA CYS A 57 4.16 5.66 1.77
C CYS A 57 2.85 6.26 2.30
N LEU A 58 2.15 5.51 3.14
CA LEU A 58 0.88 5.92 3.76
C LEU A 58 1.04 6.38 5.20
N ARG A 59 2.28 6.50 5.68
CA ARG A 59 2.58 6.89 7.05
C ARG A 59 2.56 8.40 7.23
N ASP A 60 2.13 8.84 8.40
CA ASP A 60 2.32 10.21 8.85
C ASP A 60 3.77 10.41 9.34
N ALA A 61 4.37 11.56 9.02
CA ALA A 61 5.75 11.89 9.39
C ALA A 61 5.98 11.98 10.91
N THR A 62 4.92 12.09 11.70
CA THR A 62 4.98 12.12 13.16
C THR A 62 4.90 10.74 13.82
N GLU A 63 4.74 9.66 13.04
CA GLU A 63 4.62 8.31 13.58
C GLU A 63 5.92 7.84 14.24
N ALA A 64 5.87 7.69 15.55
CA ALA A 64 6.95 7.11 16.34
C ALA A 64 7.08 5.60 16.10
N ALA A 65 8.19 5.03 16.52
CA ALA A 65 8.37 3.59 16.56
C ALA A 65 7.35 2.94 17.51
N LYS A 66 6.75 1.84 17.06
CA LYS A 66 5.87 0.99 17.85
C LYS A 66 6.30 -0.46 17.60
N PRO A 67 7.13 -1.05 18.45
CA PRO A 67 7.65 -2.39 18.20
C PRO A 67 6.55 -3.38 17.81
N PRO A 68 6.79 -4.23 16.79
CA PRO A 68 8.04 -4.44 16.04
C PRO A 68 8.30 -3.46 14.88
N TYR A 69 7.48 -2.41 14.73
CA TYR A 69 7.55 -1.49 13.60
C TYR A 69 8.42 -0.28 13.92
N PRO A 70 9.33 0.15 13.01
CA PRO A 70 10.17 1.33 13.20
C PRO A 70 9.34 2.61 13.14
N ALA A 71 9.94 3.74 13.52
CA ALA A 71 9.39 5.06 13.26
C ALA A 71 9.26 5.34 11.75
N PHE A 72 8.53 6.42 11.39
CA PHE A 72 8.57 6.96 10.03
C PHE A 72 10.03 7.25 9.64
N ASP A 73 10.38 6.89 8.41
CA ASP A 73 11.72 7.16 7.86
C ASP A 73 11.72 8.45 7.05
N PRO A 74 12.32 9.54 7.56
CA PRO A 74 12.37 10.82 6.85
C PRO A 74 13.31 10.82 5.65
N GLU A 75 14.22 9.85 5.53
CA GLU A 75 15.21 9.75 4.45
C GLU A 75 14.73 8.82 3.31
N GLU A 76 13.56 8.22 3.43
CA GLU A 76 13.05 7.24 2.46
C GLU A 76 12.97 7.84 1.04
N ASP A 77 12.48 9.07 0.90
CA ASP A 77 12.40 9.77 -0.39
C ASP A 77 13.80 9.92 -1.02
N THR A 78 14.76 10.37 -0.25
CA THR A 78 16.15 10.54 -0.69
C THR A 78 16.75 9.20 -1.12
N THR A 79 16.55 8.15 -0.34
CA THR A 79 17.03 6.79 -0.63
C THR A 79 16.43 6.26 -1.93
N LEU A 80 15.11 6.36 -2.09
CA LEU A 80 14.40 5.88 -3.27
C LEU A 80 14.76 6.66 -4.53
N THR A 81 14.88 7.98 -4.43
CA THR A 81 15.35 8.83 -5.53
C THR A 81 16.75 8.42 -5.97
N GLY A 82 17.65 8.15 -5.03
CA GLY A 82 19.00 7.65 -5.30
C GLY A 82 19.02 6.29 -6.01
N LEU A 83 17.99 5.45 -5.80
CA LEU A 83 17.79 4.17 -6.46
C LEU A 83 17.04 4.29 -7.82
N GLY A 84 16.66 5.50 -8.23
CA GLY A 84 15.93 5.74 -9.47
C GLY A 84 14.45 5.37 -9.41
N MET A 85 13.88 5.26 -8.21
CA MET A 85 12.46 4.98 -7.99
C MET A 85 11.68 6.26 -7.71
N SER A 86 10.41 6.28 -8.13
CA SER A 86 9.48 7.35 -7.78
C SER A 86 8.95 7.15 -6.36
N PHE A 87 8.77 8.24 -5.63
CA PHE A 87 8.23 8.21 -4.26
C PHE A 87 7.08 9.21 -4.09
N VAL A 88 6.03 8.79 -3.41
CA VAL A 88 4.91 9.65 -3.01
C VAL A 88 4.52 9.31 -1.57
N ASN A 89 4.35 10.33 -0.74
CA ASN A 89 3.80 10.17 0.60
C ASN A 89 2.38 10.77 0.65
N ILE A 90 1.40 9.93 0.94
CA ILE A 90 0.01 10.32 1.20
C ILE A 90 -0.36 9.79 2.58
N PRO A 91 -0.25 10.61 3.63
CA PRO A 91 -0.39 10.13 5.00
C PRO A 91 -1.85 9.82 5.37
N PHE A 92 -2.03 8.70 6.06
CA PHE A 92 -3.29 8.26 6.68
C PHE A 92 -3.08 8.16 8.20
N PRO A 93 -3.25 9.25 8.95
CA PRO A 93 -3.10 9.22 10.41
C PRO A 93 -4.08 8.24 11.07
N HIS A 94 -3.68 7.64 12.17
CA HIS A 94 -4.61 6.84 12.98
C HIS A 94 -5.75 7.71 13.50
N GLY A 95 -6.99 7.19 13.42
CA GLY A 95 -8.18 7.93 13.85
C GLY A 95 -8.63 9.03 12.87
N ILE A 96 -8.13 9.01 11.65
CA ILE A 96 -8.60 9.91 10.58
C ILE A 96 -10.13 9.81 10.41
N PRO A 97 -10.87 10.92 10.29
CA PRO A 97 -12.30 10.87 9.97
C PRO A 97 -12.56 10.18 8.63
N GLN A 98 -13.72 9.50 8.49
CA GLN A 98 -14.06 8.72 7.30
C GLN A 98 -14.03 9.56 6.01
N ASP A 99 -14.60 10.77 6.05
CA ASP A 99 -14.60 11.69 4.91
C ASP A 99 -13.19 12.09 4.47
N GLN A 100 -12.29 12.30 5.42
CA GLN A 100 -10.88 12.59 5.13
C GLN A 100 -10.14 11.34 4.61
N PHE A 101 -10.50 10.17 5.11
CA PHE A 101 -9.99 8.91 4.58
C PHE A 101 -10.41 8.73 3.12
N ASP A 102 -11.68 8.95 2.80
CA ASP A 102 -12.24 8.79 1.46
C ASP A 102 -11.55 9.72 0.44
N ILE A 103 -11.36 11.00 0.81
CA ILE A 103 -10.64 11.98 -0.02
C ILE A 103 -9.21 11.51 -0.31
N ARG A 104 -8.48 11.06 0.72
CA ARG A 104 -7.09 10.58 0.56
C ARG A 104 -7.03 9.27 -0.22
N ALA A 105 -7.99 8.37 -0.04
CA ALA A 105 -8.11 7.16 -0.83
C ALA A 105 -8.30 7.49 -2.32
N GLY A 106 -9.16 8.44 -2.65
CA GLY A 106 -9.31 8.95 -4.01
C GLY A 106 -7.99 9.48 -4.60
N ALA A 107 -7.21 10.23 -3.81
CA ALA A 107 -5.89 10.70 -4.22
C ALA A 107 -4.91 9.54 -4.47
N VAL A 108 -4.90 8.50 -3.63
CA VAL A 108 -4.09 7.30 -3.85
C VAL A 108 -4.48 6.60 -5.15
N LEU A 109 -5.79 6.39 -5.40
CA LEU A 109 -6.26 5.76 -6.64
C LEU A 109 -5.83 6.54 -7.89
N ALA A 110 -5.87 7.87 -7.84
CA ALA A 110 -5.41 8.71 -8.94
C ALA A 110 -3.90 8.53 -9.19
N VAL A 111 -3.09 8.50 -8.14
CA VAL A 111 -1.64 8.33 -8.21
C VAL A 111 -1.27 6.92 -8.69
N LEU A 112 -1.98 5.88 -8.25
CA LEU A 112 -1.76 4.50 -8.69
C LEU A 112 -1.76 4.34 -10.20
N ASN A 113 -2.61 5.09 -10.89
CA ASN A 113 -2.74 5.03 -12.35
C ASN A 113 -1.65 5.82 -13.09
N GLN A 114 -0.89 6.67 -12.39
CA GLN A 114 0.10 7.57 -12.97
C GLN A 114 1.54 7.11 -12.73
N LEU A 115 1.79 6.40 -11.63
CA LEU A 115 3.14 5.98 -11.26
C LEU A 115 3.63 4.79 -12.10
N PRO A 116 4.94 4.73 -12.38
CA PRO A 116 5.56 3.57 -13.01
C PRO A 116 5.33 2.28 -12.23
N GLN A 117 5.03 1.20 -12.94
CA GLN A 117 4.81 -0.14 -12.38
C GLN A 117 6.06 -1.02 -12.57
N PRO A 118 6.31 -2.03 -11.75
CA PRO A 118 5.57 -2.44 -10.53
C PRO A 118 5.64 -1.41 -9.40
N LEU A 119 4.63 -1.39 -8.52
CA LEU A 119 4.49 -0.42 -7.45
C LEU A 119 4.38 -1.09 -6.08
N LEU A 120 5.05 -0.52 -5.08
CA LEU A 120 4.96 -0.93 -3.68
C LEU A 120 4.23 0.15 -2.88
N MET A 121 3.25 -0.29 -2.09
CA MET A 121 2.54 0.57 -1.14
C MET A 121 2.74 0.04 0.27
N HIS A 122 3.17 0.90 1.18
CA HIS A 122 3.42 0.49 2.55
C HIS A 122 2.87 1.47 3.59
N CYS A 123 2.71 0.94 4.78
CA CYS A 123 2.56 1.71 6.01
C CYS A 123 3.47 1.13 7.10
N SER A 124 3.09 1.11 8.36
CA SER A 124 3.88 0.44 9.40
C SER A 124 3.74 -1.09 9.34
N SER A 125 2.50 -1.61 9.22
CA SER A 125 2.16 -3.04 9.36
C SER A 125 1.53 -3.68 8.11
N ALA A 126 1.31 -2.94 7.04
CA ALA A 126 0.53 -3.26 5.84
C ALA A 126 -0.99 -3.03 5.95
N ASP A 127 -1.54 -2.74 7.11
CA ASP A 127 -2.99 -2.57 7.32
C ASP A 127 -3.60 -1.48 6.42
N ARG A 128 -3.02 -0.28 6.41
CA ARG A 128 -3.47 0.84 5.55
C ARG A 128 -3.27 0.53 4.06
N GLY A 129 -2.13 -0.06 3.71
CA GLY A 129 -1.86 -0.48 2.32
C GLY A 129 -2.87 -1.50 1.83
N SER A 130 -3.22 -2.47 2.66
CA SER A 130 -4.25 -3.48 2.36
C SER A 130 -5.64 -2.85 2.25
N ALA A 131 -5.96 -1.84 3.08
CA ALA A 131 -7.22 -1.10 2.96
C ALA A 131 -7.32 -0.36 1.61
N LEU A 132 -6.27 0.35 1.21
CA LEU A 132 -6.23 1.06 -0.08
C LEU A 132 -6.26 0.08 -1.26
N TRP A 133 -5.64 -1.09 -1.12
CA TRP A 133 -5.75 -2.17 -2.09
C TRP A 133 -7.20 -2.65 -2.23
N ALA A 134 -7.91 -2.89 -1.12
CA ALA A 134 -9.33 -3.27 -1.14
C ALA A 134 -10.19 -2.22 -1.86
N ILE A 135 -9.97 -0.92 -1.58
CA ILE A 135 -10.70 0.15 -2.26
C ILE A 135 -10.40 0.17 -3.76
N HIS A 136 -9.14 -0.07 -4.18
CA HIS A 136 -8.79 -0.23 -5.58
C HIS A 136 -9.58 -1.39 -6.24
N LEU A 137 -9.70 -2.54 -5.56
CA LEU A 137 -10.50 -3.66 -6.05
C LEU A 137 -11.98 -3.30 -6.21
N MET A 138 -12.54 -2.53 -5.27
CA MET A 138 -13.94 -2.08 -5.36
C MET A 138 -14.17 -1.10 -6.52
N VAL A 139 -13.28 -0.11 -6.67
CA VAL A 139 -13.49 1.00 -7.61
C VAL A 139 -13.07 0.66 -9.03
N ASN A 140 -11.98 -0.09 -9.19
CA ASN A 140 -11.38 -0.35 -10.51
C ASN A 140 -11.56 -1.78 -11.00
N CYS A 141 -12.02 -2.71 -10.14
CA CYS A 141 -12.20 -4.11 -10.48
C CYS A 141 -13.64 -4.60 -10.21
N ASP A 142 -14.56 -3.71 -9.84
CA ASP A 142 -15.98 -3.98 -9.61
C ASP A 142 -16.28 -5.06 -8.54
N LEU A 143 -15.37 -5.25 -7.58
CA LEU A 143 -15.60 -6.16 -6.46
C LEU A 143 -16.52 -5.50 -5.42
N THR A 144 -17.33 -6.32 -4.78
CA THR A 144 -18.07 -5.89 -3.57
C THR A 144 -17.09 -5.63 -2.42
N ALA A 145 -17.50 -4.80 -1.44
CA ALA A 145 -16.69 -4.57 -0.25
C ALA A 145 -16.33 -5.88 0.49
N THR A 146 -17.26 -6.83 0.54
CA THR A 146 -17.03 -8.14 1.19
C THR A 146 -15.93 -8.94 0.47
N GLU A 147 -15.96 -9.01 -0.86
CA GLU A 147 -14.95 -9.70 -1.64
C GLU A 147 -13.58 -9.02 -1.52
N ALA A 148 -13.54 -7.70 -1.67
CA ALA A 148 -12.31 -6.92 -1.57
C ALA A 148 -11.65 -7.04 -0.17
N ILE A 149 -12.44 -6.98 0.90
CA ILE A 149 -11.98 -7.22 2.28
C ILE A 149 -11.45 -8.64 2.45
N GLY A 150 -12.11 -9.64 1.84
CA GLY A 150 -11.67 -11.03 1.87
C GLY A 150 -10.26 -11.22 1.31
N TYR A 151 -9.93 -10.58 0.19
CA TYR A 151 -8.57 -10.56 -0.37
C TYR A 151 -7.60 -9.75 0.50
N ALA A 152 -7.98 -8.55 0.89
CA ALA A 152 -7.10 -7.64 1.62
C ALA A 152 -6.73 -8.15 3.02
N THR A 153 -7.62 -8.91 3.67
CA THR A 153 -7.32 -9.55 4.96
C THR A 153 -6.13 -10.50 4.87
N GLN A 154 -5.93 -11.13 3.72
CA GLN A 154 -4.79 -12.01 3.48
C GLN A 154 -3.46 -11.26 3.40
N SER A 155 -3.48 -9.97 3.08
CA SER A 155 -2.28 -9.12 2.99
C SER A 155 -2.04 -8.23 4.21
N GLY A 156 -2.92 -8.28 5.23
CA GLY A 156 -2.71 -7.59 6.49
C GLY A 156 -3.76 -6.55 6.86
N LEU A 157 -4.90 -6.49 6.15
CA LEU A 157 -6.04 -5.64 6.55
C LEU A 157 -6.55 -6.08 7.93
N ALA A 158 -6.65 -5.14 8.87
CA ALA A 158 -7.09 -5.37 10.24
C ALA A 158 -7.88 -4.17 10.79
N GLY A 159 -7.23 -3.19 11.40
CA GLY A 159 -7.87 -2.04 12.04
C GLY A 159 -8.57 -1.08 11.07
N PHE A 160 -8.20 -1.09 9.79
CA PHE A 160 -8.79 -0.25 8.75
C PHE A 160 -9.96 -0.90 8.00
N THR A 161 -10.45 -2.07 8.41
CA THR A 161 -11.57 -2.77 7.77
C THR A 161 -12.83 -1.90 7.71
N SER A 162 -13.18 -1.19 8.78
CA SER A 162 -14.37 -0.32 8.83
C SER A 162 -14.30 0.84 7.82
N TYR A 163 -13.11 1.37 7.55
CA TYR A 163 -12.93 2.40 6.52
C TYR A 163 -13.25 1.87 5.12
N VAL A 164 -12.88 0.63 4.82
CA VAL A 164 -13.22 -0.02 3.54
C VAL A 164 -14.71 -0.26 3.43
N GLN A 165 -15.34 -0.76 4.50
CA GLN A 165 -16.79 -1.03 4.53
C GLN A 165 -17.62 0.23 4.32
N ASN A 166 -17.16 1.38 4.82
CA ASN A 166 -17.87 2.66 4.77
C ASN A 166 -17.36 3.60 3.66
N TYR A 167 -16.47 3.11 2.80
CA TYR A 167 -15.90 3.94 1.73
C TYR A 167 -16.98 4.44 0.78
N THR A 168 -16.94 5.73 0.49
CA THR A 168 -17.76 6.37 -0.54
C THR A 168 -16.84 7.14 -1.49
N THR A 169 -17.06 6.97 -2.79
CA THR A 169 -16.31 7.75 -3.77
C THR A 169 -16.58 9.24 -3.54
N PRO A 170 -15.54 10.05 -3.30
CA PRO A 170 -15.73 11.50 -3.13
C PRO A 170 -16.44 12.09 -4.34
N SER A 171 -17.42 12.96 -4.08
CA SER A 171 -18.07 13.77 -5.15
C SER A 171 -17.12 14.90 -5.55
N ASP A 172 -17.01 15.13 -6.84
CA ASP A 172 -16.28 16.28 -7.40
C ASP A 172 -16.91 17.62 -6.96
#